data_b67d6f6c17864a41b8ba9163903a43bc
#
_entry.id   b67d6f6c17864a41b8ba9163903a43bc
#
_cell.length_a   1.000
_cell.length_b   1.000
_cell.length_c   1.000
_cell.angle_alpha   90.00
_cell.angle_beta   90.00
_cell.angle_gamma   90.00
#
_symmetry.space_group_name_H-M   'P 1'
#
loop_
_entity.id
_entity.type
_entity.pdbx_description
1 polymer ?
#
loop_
_entity_poly.entity_id
_entity_poly.type
_entity_poly.pdbx_seq_one_letter_code
_entity_poly.pdbx_strand_id
1 'polypeptide(L)'
;GSLLIIDEVMTGFRMSRAGWYGLLQPAWKPDLVTFGKVIGGGYPLAALGGRRDVMCMLAPLGPVYQAGTLSGNPVAATAVFFFIYSWTTEFYTAVDTSAATAMRLVHEALAEVGVAHRVQNVGNLFSCFFLDESVTDFDIAQHQDTAAFGRFFHSLLDHGISIPPSAYEAWFVSSTHDDVALSRFAEALPAAARAAAGVH
;
A
#
# COMPACT_ATOMS: atom_id res chain seq x y z
N GLY A 1 -9.84 -30.73 0.48
CA GLY A 1 -10.24 -29.78 0.43
C GLY A 1 -10.20 -28.51 1.27
N SER A 2 -9.03 -27.84 1.43
CA SER A 2 -8.99 -26.50 2.05
C SER A 2 -9.48 -25.44 1.05
N LEU A 3 -10.14 -24.40 1.56
CA LEU A 3 -10.50 -23.22 0.78
C LEU A 3 -9.30 -22.26 0.71
N LEU A 4 -9.13 -21.62 -0.45
CA LEU A 4 -8.15 -20.58 -0.66
C LEU A 4 -8.83 -19.20 -0.52
N ILE A 5 -8.36 -18.41 0.44
CA ILE A 5 -8.80 -17.03 0.64
C ILE A 5 -7.68 -16.10 0.22
N ILE A 6 -7.99 -15.14 -0.65
CA ILE A 6 -7.08 -14.05 -1.01
C ILE A 6 -7.48 -12.81 -0.22
N ASP A 7 -6.55 -12.29 0.55
CA ASP A 7 -6.72 -11.03 1.26
C ASP A 7 -6.23 -9.87 0.36
N GLU A 8 -7.19 -9.18 -0.23
CA GLU A 8 -6.99 -7.97 -1.03
C GLU A 8 -7.33 -6.69 -0.25
N VAL A 9 -7.32 -6.75 1.09
CA VAL A 9 -7.64 -5.58 1.92
C VAL A 9 -6.65 -4.42 1.68
N MET A 10 -5.38 -4.71 1.37
CA MET A 10 -4.39 -3.69 1.01
C MET A 10 -4.29 -3.45 -0.48
N THR A 11 -4.40 -4.48 -1.28
CA THR A 11 -4.07 -4.48 -2.71
C THR A 11 -5.28 -4.30 -3.61
N GLY A 12 -6.46 -4.71 -3.14
CA GLY A 12 -7.71 -4.60 -3.88
C GLY A 12 -8.07 -3.15 -4.20
N PHE A 13 -8.39 -2.89 -5.48
CA PHE A 13 -8.66 -1.55 -6.02
C PHE A 13 -7.51 -0.55 -5.87
N ARG A 14 -6.41 -0.95 -5.24
CA ARG A 14 -5.21 -0.14 -5.08
C ARG A 14 -4.23 -0.32 -6.23
N MET A 15 -3.90 -1.57 -6.57
CA MET A 15 -2.96 -1.93 -7.63
C MET A 15 -3.58 -1.79 -9.02
N SER A 16 -4.85 -2.14 -9.12
CA SER A 16 -5.69 -2.03 -10.31
C SER A 16 -7.15 -2.13 -9.90
N ARG A 17 -8.08 -1.90 -10.83
CA ARG A 17 -9.52 -2.15 -10.58
C ARG A 17 -9.83 -3.61 -10.23
N ALA A 18 -8.96 -4.54 -10.63
CA ALA A 18 -9.10 -5.97 -10.37
C ALA A 18 -8.22 -6.46 -9.20
N GLY A 19 -7.62 -5.54 -8.44
CA GLY A 19 -6.70 -5.84 -7.35
C GLY A 19 -5.39 -6.45 -7.84
N TRP A 20 -4.63 -7.01 -6.90
CA TRP A 20 -3.39 -7.72 -7.21
C TRP A 20 -3.64 -9.03 -7.96
N TYR A 21 -4.67 -9.77 -7.54
CA TYR A 21 -5.06 -11.03 -8.19
C TYR A 21 -5.38 -10.81 -9.67
N GLY A 22 -6.17 -9.78 -9.99
CA GLY A 22 -6.53 -9.47 -11.36
C GLY A 22 -5.35 -8.95 -12.21
N LEU A 23 -4.38 -8.28 -11.58
CA LEU A 23 -3.16 -7.83 -12.25
C LEU A 23 -2.23 -9.01 -12.57
N LEU A 24 -2.06 -9.93 -11.61
CA LEU A 24 -1.20 -11.11 -11.74
C LEU A 24 -1.78 -12.16 -12.69
N GLN A 25 -3.10 -12.27 -12.79
CA GLN A 25 -3.84 -13.25 -13.60
C GLN A 25 -3.32 -14.70 -13.48
N PRO A 26 -3.18 -15.24 -12.25
CA PRO A 26 -2.67 -16.58 -12.06
C PRO A 26 -3.63 -17.64 -12.63
N ALA A 27 -3.11 -18.82 -12.97
CA ALA A 27 -3.93 -19.93 -13.49
C ALA A 27 -4.90 -20.54 -12.45
N TRP A 28 -4.64 -20.33 -11.15
CA TRP A 28 -5.51 -20.77 -10.06
C TRP A 28 -6.57 -19.71 -9.71
N LYS A 29 -7.66 -20.13 -9.07
CA LYS A 29 -8.74 -19.24 -8.65
C LYS A 29 -8.92 -19.34 -7.13
N PRO A 30 -9.12 -18.21 -6.43
CA PRO A 30 -9.49 -18.23 -5.03
C PRO A 30 -10.93 -18.71 -4.84
N ASP A 31 -11.21 -19.25 -3.67
CA ASP A 31 -12.57 -19.58 -3.24
C ASP A 31 -13.27 -18.34 -2.66
N LEU A 32 -12.52 -17.51 -1.95
CA LEU A 32 -12.98 -16.25 -1.36
C LEU A 32 -11.93 -15.15 -1.58
N VAL A 33 -12.40 -13.90 -1.65
CA VAL A 33 -11.59 -12.68 -1.70
C VAL A 33 -12.15 -11.66 -0.74
N THR A 34 -11.28 -11.04 0.07
CA THR A 34 -11.64 -9.97 0.99
C THR A 34 -11.13 -8.63 0.49
N PHE A 35 -11.92 -7.57 0.67
CA PHE A 35 -11.59 -6.20 0.30
C PHE A 35 -11.87 -5.25 1.46
N GLY A 36 -11.07 -4.21 1.61
CA GLY A 36 -11.23 -3.18 2.61
C GLY A 36 -10.47 -1.91 2.23
N LYS A 37 -10.16 -1.09 3.23
CA LYS A 37 -9.35 0.14 3.05
C LYS A 37 -9.83 1.00 1.87
N VAL A 38 -9.07 1.02 0.76
CA VAL A 38 -9.31 1.92 -0.36
C VAL A 38 -10.71 1.77 -0.98
N ILE A 39 -11.30 0.56 -0.96
CA ILE A 39 -12.68 0.38 -1.46
C ILE A 39 -13.67 1.26 -0.72
N GLY A 40 -13.45 1.51 0.57
CA GLY A 40 -14.29 2.38 1.39
C GLY A 40 -14.07 3.88 1.13
N GLY A 41 -12.95 4.27 0.49
CA GLY A 41 -12.63 5.67 0.23
C GLY A 41 -12.62 6.54 1.49
N GLY A 42 -12.16 5.99 2.62
CA GLY A 42 -12.16 6.62 3.94
C GLY A 42 -13.41 6.32 4.78
N TYR A 43 -14.44 5.70 4.20
CA TYR A 43 -15.63 5.27 4.93
C TYR A 43 -15.51 3.83 5.43
N PRO A 44 -16.24 3.47 6.50
CA PRO A 44 -16.21 2.12 7.09
C PRO A 44 -16.97 1.12 6.19
N LEU A 45 -16.29 0.63 5.17
CA LEU A 45 -16.81 -0.37 4.25
C LEU A 45 -15.74 -1.42 3.95
N ALA A 46 -16.17 -2.67 3.95
CA ALA A 46 -15.42 -3.82 3.50
C ALA A 46 -16.33 -4.72 2.66
N ALA A 47 -15.73 -5.60 1.88
CA ALA A 47 -16.48 -6.55 1.06
C ALA A 47 -15.84 -7.93 1.12
N LEU A 48 -16.69 -8.95 1.01
CA LEU A 48 -16.32 -10.34 0.85
C LEU A 48 -17.03 -10.86 -0.39
N GLY A 49 -16.31 -11.56 -1.24
CA GLY A 49 -16.85 -12.22 -2.42
C GLY A 49 -16.18 -13.55 -2.67
N GLY A 50 -16.78 -14.38 -3.55
CA GLY A 50 -16.19 -15.65 -3.88
C GLY A 50 -17.17 -16.64 -4.52
N ARG A 51 -16.82 -17.91 -4.43
CA ARG A 51 -17.60 -19.01 -4.98
C ARG A 51 -19.01 -18.99 -4.42
N ARG A 52 -19.98 -19.18 -5.31
CA ARG A 52 -21.42 -19.15 -4.97
C ARG A 52 -21.79 -20.13 -3.87
N ASP A 53 -21.30 -21.37 -3.93
CA ASP A 53 -21.60 -22.40 -2.94
C ASP A 53 -21.09 -22.05 -1.53
N VAL A 54 -19.94 -21.38 -1.44
CA VAL A 54 -19.39 -20.89 -0.17
C VAL A 54 -20.17 -19.65 0.30
N MET A 55 -20.45 -18.69 -0.58
CA MET A 55 -21.18 -17.47 -0.22
C MET A 55 -22.64 -17.75 0.16
N CYS A 56 -23.28 -18.79 -0.39
CA CYS A 56 -24.62 -19.22 -0.01
C CYS A 56 -24.69 -19.79 1.43
N MET A 57 -23.56 -20.04 2.07
CA MET A 57 -23.56 -20.39 3.50
C MET A 57 -23.88 -19.22 4.43
N LEU A 58 -23.81 -17.97 3.91
CA LEU A 58 -24.19 -16.79 4.68
C LEU A 58 -25.72 -16.68 4.83
N ALA A 59 -26.16 -16.24 6.01
CA ALA A 59 -27.56 -15.92 6.26
C ALA A 59 -28.05 -14.82 5.29
N PRO A 60 -29.31 -14.87 4.83
CA PRO A 60 -30.39 -15.80 5.21
C PRO A 60 -30.39 -17.13 4.43
N LEU A 61 -29.50 -17.31 3.46
CA LEU A 61 -29.46 -18.50 2.61
C LEU A 61 -28.86 -19.71 3.34
N GLY A 62 -27.90 -19.48 4.22
CA GLY A 62 -27.19 -20.51 4.97
C GLY A 62 -27.16 -20.21 6.48
N PRO A 63 -26.49 -21.07 7.24
CA PRO A 63 -26.49 -21.00 8.71
C PRO A 63 -25.45 -20.00 9.27
N VAL A 64 -24.56 -19.46 8.44
CA VAL A 64 -23.47 -18.60 8.91
C VAL A 64 -23.96 -17.17 9.10
N TYR A 65 -24.05 -16.74 10.35
CA TYR A 65 -24.46 -15.37 10.68
C TYR A 65 -23.29 -14.40 10.49
N GLN A 66 -23.57 -13.28 9.82
CA GLN A 66 -22.67 -12.14 9.68
C GLN A 66 -23.47 -10.85 9.87
N ALA A 67 -23.00 -9.97 10.73
CA ALA A 67 -23.59 -8.65 10.93
C ALA A 67 -22.52 -7.64 11.32
N GLY A 68 -22.80 -6.37 11.05
CA GLY A 68 -21.99 -5.24 11.47
C GLY A 68 -22.86 -3.98 11.51
N THR A 69 -22.72 -3.19 12.55
CA THR A 69 -23.53 -1.98 12.77
C THR A 69 -23.49 -1.03 11.56
N LEU A 70 -22.37 -0.95 10.86
CA LEU A 70 -22.16 -0.09 9.70
C LEU A 70 -22.34 -0.80 8.37
N SER A 71 -22.67 -2.11 8.37
CA SER A 71 -22.92 -2.89 7.15
C SER A 71 -24.11 -2.31 6.39
N GLY A 72 -23.90 -2.04 5.09
CA GLY A 72 -24.93 -1.45 4.24
C GLY A 72 -25.22 0.02 4.53
N ASN A 73 -24.34 0.74 5.25
CA ASN A 73 -24.49 2.17 5.48
C ASN A 73 -24.61 2.91 4.14
N PRO A 74 -25.70 3.67 3.90
CA PRO A 74 -25.96 4.28 2.59
C PRO A 74 -24.92 5.33 2.19
N VAL A 75 -24.30 6.02 3.13
CA VAL A 75 -23.25 7.01 2.85
C VAL A 75 -22.00 6.29 2.36
N ALA A 76 -21.56 5.26 3.07
CA ALA A 76 -20.40 4.45 2.67
C ALA A 76 -20.65 3.76 1.31
N ALA A 77 -21.82 3.17 1.11
CA ALA A 77 -22.19 2.53 -0.15
C ALA A 77 -22.19 3.52 -1.33
N THR A 78 -22.71 4.72 -1.13
CA THR A 78 -22.71 5.78 -2.15
C THR A 78 -21.29 6.26 -2.46
N ALA A 79 -20.45 6.43 -1.44
CA ALA A 79 -19.05 6.81 -1.62
C ALA A 79 -18.29 5.77 -2.46
N VAL A 80 -18.45 4.50 -2.14
CA VAL A 80 -17.85 3.38 -2.92
C VAL A 80 -18.29 3.42 -4.39
N PHE A 81 -19.59 3.59 -4.62
CA PHE A 81 -20.13 3.68 -5.97
C PHE A 81 -19.44 4.80 -6.76
N PHE A 82 -19.34 5.98 -6.15
CA PHE A 82 -18.68 7.13 -6.77
C PHE A 82 -17.19 6.87 -7.04
N PHE A 83 -16.47 6.31 -6.07
CA PHE A 83 -15.04 6.01 -6.21
C PHE A 83 -14.76 5.00 -7.31
N ILE A 84 -15.51 3.90 -7.40
CA ILE A 84 -15.29 2.86 -8.42
C ILE A 84 -15.41 3.42 -9.84
N TYR A 85 -16.30 4.39 -10.07
CA TYR A 85 -16.42 5.05 -11.37
C TYR A 85 -15.28 6.03 -11.66
N SER A 86 -14.62 6.57 -10.62
CA SER A 86 -13.51 7.52 -10.77
C SER A 86 -12.17 6.82 -11.05
N TRP A 87 -12.06 5.52 -10.85
CA TRP A 87 -10.81 4.77 -11.07
C TRP A 87 -10.65 4.37 -12.52
N THR A 88 -10.20 5.32 -13.32
CA THR A 88 -9.88 5.14 -14.74
C THR A 88 -8.45 4.63 -14.92
N THR A 89 -8.08 4.27 -16.15
CA THR A 89 -6.71 3.89 -16.48
C THR A 89 -5.74 5.05 -16.22
N GLU A 90 -6.15 6.26 -16.55
CA GLU A 90 -5.36 7.48 -16.34
C GLU A 90 -5.10 7.73 -14.86
N PHE A 91 -6.10 7.47 -13.99
CA PHE A 91 -5.94 7.55 -12.55
C PHE A 91 -4.83 6.59 -12.05
N TYR A 92 -4.87 5.33 -12.45
CA TYR A 92 -3.84 4.36 -12.06
C TYR A 92 -2.48 4.72 -12.63
N THR A 93 -2.40 5.17 -13.88
CA THR A 93 -1.15 5.63 -14.50
C THR A 93 -0.55 6.81 -13.72
N ALA A 94 -1.36 7.76 -13.26
CA ALA A 94 -0.88 8.88 -12.46
C ALA A 94 -0.31 8.42 -11.11
N VAL A 95 -1.01 7.52 -10.41
CA VAL A 95 -0.54 6.97 -9.14
C VAL A 95 0.76 6.16 -9.32
N ASP A 96 0.85 5.34 -10.37
CA ASP A 96 2.04 4.55 -10.67
C ASP A 96 3.24 5.45 -10.98
N THR A 97 3.03 6.53 -11.74
CA THR A 97 4.06 7.53 -12.07
C THR A 97 4.56 8.25 -10.82
N SER A 98 3.66 8.69 -9.95
CA SER A 98 4.03 9.34 -8.68
C SER A 98 4.80 8.39 -7.77
N ALA A 99 4.37 7.12 -7.67
CA ALA A 99 5.07 6.11 -6.88
C ALA A 99 6.47 5.82 -7.44
N ALA A 100 6.61 5.65 -8.74
CA ALA A 100 7.91 5.45 -9.40
C ALA A 100 8.85 6.64 -9.16
N THR A 101 8.33 7.86 -9.21
CA THR A 101 9.09 9.07 -8.91
C THR A 101 9.54 9.10 -7.45
N ALA A 102 8.66 8.81 -6.49
CA ALA A 102 9.01 8.78 -5.08
C ALA A 102 10.08 7.72 -4.78
N MET A 103 9.94 6.51 -5.34
CA MET A 103 10.93 5.42 -5.19
C MET A 103 12.30 5.83 -5.71
N ARG A 104 12.35 6.43 -6.89
CA ARG A 104 13.60 6.90 -7.50
C ARG A 104 14.26 7.98 -6.63
N LEU A 105 13.51 8.96 -6.16
CA LEU A 105 14.02 10.05 -5.32
C LEU A 105 14.62 9.53 -4.01
N VAL A 106 13.96 8.58 -3.34
CA VAL A 106 14.48 7.93 -2.13
C VAL A 106 15.76 7.18 -2.43
N HIS A 107 15.77 6.39 -3.50
CA HIS A 107 16.95 5.63 -3.89
C HIS A 107 18.14 6.55 -4.17
N GLU A 108 17.95 7.57 -5.00
CA GLU A 108 19.00 8.53 -5.37
C GLU A 108 19.59 9.23 -4.14
N ALA A 109 18.74 9.73 -3.24
CA ALA A 109 19.20 10.45 -2.05
C ALA A 109 20.00 9.56 -1.09
N LEU A 110 19.55 8.33 -0.84
CA LEU A 110 20.25 7.39 0.06
C LEU A 110 21.55 6.87 -0.60
N ALA A 111 21.54 6.62 -1.91
CA ALA A 111 22.72 6.19 -2.65
C ALA A 111 23.83 7.27 -2.66
N GLU A 112 23.45 8.56 -2.80
CA GLU A 112 24.40 9.69 -2.80
C GLU A 112 25.24 9.75 -1.52
N VAL A 113 24.65 9.38 -0.38
CA VAL A 113 25.36 9.39 0.93
C VAL A 113 25.87 8.02 1.35
N GLY A 114 25.75 7.00 0.49
CA GLY A 114 26.25 5.65 0.73
C GLY A 114 25.51 4.85 1.79
N VAL A 115 24.24 5.19 2.08
CA VAL A 115 23.40 4.40 3.02
C VAL A 115 22.95 3.12 2.33
N ALA A 116 23.23 1.98 2.93
CA ALA A 116 22.73 0.69 2.47
C ALA A 116 21.20 0.67 2.50
N HIS A 117 20.58 0.40 1.34
CA HIS A 117 19.13 0.38 1.22
C HIS A 117 18.64 -0.45 0.03
N ARG A 118 17.40 -0.93 0.14
CA ARG A 118 16.65 -1.55 -0.96
C ARG A 118 15.26 -0.94 -1.03
N VAL A 119 14.91 -0.39 -2.17
CA VAL A 119 13.55 0.00 -2.49
C VAL A 119 12.91 -1.17 -3.25
N GLN A 120 11.93 -1.81 -2.63
CA GLN A 120 11.18 -2.92 -3.22
C GLN A 120 9.72 -2.55 -3.36
N ASN A 121 9.10 -2.94 -4.48
CA ASN A 121 7.74 -2.56 -4.76
C ASN A 121 6.90 -3.71 -5.34
N VAL A 122 5.60 -3.54 -5.18
CA VAL A 122 4.55 -4.30 -5.85
C VAL A 122 3.57 -3.28 -6.44
N GLY A 123 3.66 -3.03 -7.75
CA GLY A 123 2.94 -1.93 -8.40
C GLY A 123 3.31 -0.58 -7.78
N ASN A 124 2.30 0.16 -7.32
CA ASN A 124 2.46 1.47 -6.68
C ASN A 124 2.57 1.44 -5.14
N LEU A 125 2.71 0.26 -4.55
CA LEU A 125 3.11 0.07 -3.15
C LEU A 125 4.59 -0.24 -3.09
N PHE A 126 5.32 0.38 -2.16
CA PHE A 126 6.73 0.12 -2.01
C PHE A 126 7.16 0.20 -0.54
N SER A 127 8.31 -0.36 -0.24
CA SER A 127 9.00 -0.21 1.04
C SER A 127 10.46 0.16 0.79
N CYS A 128 11.03 0.96 1.67
CA CYS A 128 12.44 1.25 1.68
C CYS A 128 13.08 0.55 2.89
N PHE A 129 13.79 -0.52 2.64
CA PHE A 129 14.51 -1.28 3.66
C PHE A 129 15.95 -0.75 3.77
N PHE A 130 16.43 -0.56 5.00
CA PHE A 130 17.78 -0.06 5.29
C PHE A 130 18.76 -1.21 5.47
N LEU A 131 18.99 -1.96 4.39
CA LEU A 131 19.93 -3.07 4.31
C LEU A 131 20.39 -3.26 2.86
N ASP A 132 21.44 -4.06 2.64
CA ASP A 132 22.11 -4.20 1.35
C ASP A 132 21.65 -5.43 0.55
N GLU A 133 20.79 -6.27 1.11
CA GLU A 133 20.23 -7.46 0.45
C GLU A 133 18.75 -7.32 0.12
N SER A 134 18.25 -8.11 -0.82
CA SER A 134 16.84 -8.15 -1.16
C SER A 134 16.03 -8.83 -0.05
N VAL A 135 14.96 -8.20 0.37
CA VAL A 135 14.05 -8.74 1.41
C VAL A 135 13.05 -9.69 0.76
N THR A 136 13.13 -10.95 1.12
CA THR A 136 12.23 -12.01 0.62
C THR A 136 11.32 -12.58 1.69
N ASP A 137 11.63 -12.31 2.95
CA ASP A 137 10.86 -12.75 4.12
C ASP A 137 11.07 -11.81 5.31
N PHE A 138 10.37 -12.11 6.41
CA PHE A 138 10.44 -11.28 7.61
C PHE A 138 11.77 -11.41 8.36
N ASP A 139 12.41 -12.57 8.33
CA ASP A 139 13.69 -12.79 9.03
C ASP A 139 14.76 -11.89 8.41
N ILE A 140 14.82 -11.79 7.08
CA ILE A 140 15.72 -10.86 6.38
C ILE A 140 15.34 -9.41 6.70
N ALA A 141 14.05 -9.08 6.69
CA ALA A 141 13.61 -7.71 7.00
C ALA A 141 14.06 -7.23 8.39
N GLN A 142 14.23 -8.13 9.35
CA GLN A 142 14.70 -7.79 10.71
C GLN A 142 16.18 -7.39 10.76
N HIS A 143 16.97 -7.68 9.74
CA HIS A 143 18.39 -7.32 9.68
C HIS A 143 18.63 -5.84 9.29
N GLN A 144 17.57 -5.11 8.92
CA GLN A 144 17.72 -3.71 8.52
C GLN A 144 18.15 -2.80 9.68
N ASP A 145 18.87 -1.72 9.36
CA ASP A 145 19.22 -0.67 10.32
C ASP A 145 18.01 0.22 10.62
N THR A 146 17.22 -0.23 11.60
CA THR A 146 16.04 0.52 12.06
C THR A 146 16.40 1.84 12.73
N ALA A 147 17.64 2.00 13.24
CA ALA A 147 18.11 3.25 13.82
C ALA A 147 18.38 4.29 12.71
N ALA A 148 18.99 3.88 11.59
CA ALA A 148 19.13 4.75 10.41
C ALA A 148 17.75 5.15 9.85
N PHE A 149 16.82 4.21 9.74
CA PHE A 149 15.43 4.53 9.36
C PHE A 149 14.80 5.55 10.31
N GLY A 150 14.98 5.39 11.62
CA GLY A 150 14.46 6.33 12.62
C GLY A 150 14.99 7.75 12.42
N ARG A 151 16.30 7.88 12.16
CA ARG A 151 16.91 9.20 11.84
C ARG A 151 16.36 9.80 10.54
N PHE A 152 16.20 8.97 9.51
CA PHE A 152 15.60 9.35 8.24
C PHE A 152 14.16 9.83 8.42
N PHE A 153 13.34 9.06 9.14
CA PHE A 153 11.95 9.38 9.45
C PHE A 153 11.81 10.73 10.18
N HIS A 154 12.54 10.92 11.27
CA HIS A 154 12.46 12.15 12.06
C HIS A 154 12.92 13.37 11.26
N SER A 155 13.97 13.24 10.47
CA SER A 155 14.42 14.34 9.61
C SER A 155 13.38 14.72 8.56
N LEU A 156 12.72 13.74 7.92
CA LEU A 156 11.61 14.01 7.01
C LEU A 156 10.44 14.70 7.73
N LEU A 157 10.10 14.23 8.92
CA LEU A 157 9.00 14.80 9.71
C LEU A 157 9.29 16.27 10.09
N ASP A 158 10.53 16.59 10.46
CA ASP A 158 10.97 17.95 10.76
C ASP A 158 10.88 18.89 9.55
N HIS A 159 10.96 18.32 8.32
CA HIS A 159 10.76 19.04 7.07
C HIS A 159 9.31 19.00 6.58
N GLY A 160 8.37 18.53 7.40
CA GLY A 160 6.94 18.49 7.09
C GLY A 160 6.53 17.33 6.17
N ILE A 161 7.35 16.30 6.04
CA ILE A 161 7.07 15.08 5.27
C ILE A 161 6.79 13.94 6.24
N SER A 162 5.55 13.44 6.22
CA SER A 162 5.13 12.29 7.01
C SER A 162 5.18 11.01 6.17
N ILE A 163 6.10 10.12 6.51
CA ILE A 163 6.17 8.76 5.97
C ILE A 163 5.67 7.75 7.03
N PRO A 164 5.47 6.47 6.70
CA PRO A 164 5.15 5.46 7.72
C PRO A 164 6.18 5.45 8.85
N PRO A 165 5.75 5.36 10.12
CA PRO A 165 6.65 5.47 11.27
C PRO A 165 7.47 4.21 11.54
N SER A 166 7.15 3.08 10.89
CA SER A 166 7.86 1.82 11.05
C SER A 166 8.63 1.46 9.78
N ALA A 167 9.86 0.99 9.94
CA ALA A 167 10.70 0.50 8.86
C ALA A 167 10.13 -0.76 8.16
N TYR A 168 9.10 -1.38 8.73
CA TYR A 168 8.47 -2.60 8.20
C TYR A 168 7.19 -2.33 7.42
N GLU A 169 6.81 -1.06 7.25
CA GLU A 169 5.56 -0.71 6.59
C GLU A 169 5.75 -0.42 5.10
N ALA A 170 4.69 -0.70 4.34
CA ALA A 170 4.60 -0.27 2.97
C ALA A 170 4.18 1.20 2.87
N TRP A 171 4.74 1.91 1.92
CA TRP A 171 4.43 3.30 1.62
C TRP A 171 3.35 3.38 0.55
N PHE A 172 2.43 4.31 0.74
CA PHE A 172 1.27 4.52 -0.12
C PHE A 172 1.30 5.90 -0.73
N VAL A 173 1.40 5.95 -2.04
CA VAL A 173 1.25 7.19 -2.81
C VAL A 173 -0.19 7.26 -3.34
N SER A 174 -0.74 8.44 -3.48
CA SER A 174 -2.08 8.68 -4.01
C SER A 174 -2.04 9.67 -5.18
N SER A 175 -3.15 9.82 -5.88
CA SER A 175 -3.29 10.79 -6.97
C SER A 175 -3.14 12.26 -6.55
N THR A 176 -3.14 12.53 -5.24
CA THR A 176 -2.90 13.88 -4.70
C THR A 176 -1.42 14.18 -4.43
N HIS A 177 -0.53 13.18 -4.61
CA HIS A 177 0.90 13.42 -4.63
C HIS A 177 1.30 13.92 -6.01
N ASP A 178 0.94 15.18 -6.25
CA ASP A 178 1.24 15.92 -7.48
C ASP A 178 2.72 16.41 -7.52
N ASP A 179 3.08 17.13 -8.56
CA ASP A 179 4.43 17.65 -8.75
C ASP A 179 4.86 18.57 -7.59
N VAL A 180 3.92 19.29 -6.94
CA VAL A 180 4.22 20.15 -5.79
C VAL A 180 4.58 19.31 -4.57
N ALA A 181 3.81 18.28 -4.30
CA ALA A 181 4.07 17.36 -3.19
C ALA A 181 5.38 16.58 -3.40
N LEU A 182 5.62 16.09 -4.62
CA LEU A 182 6.86 15.38 -4.97
C LEU A 182 8.08 16.29 -4.93
N SER A 183 7.97 17.58 -5.31
CA SER A 183 9.05 18.56 -5.19
C SER A 183 9.41 18.83 -3.74
N ARG A 184 8.44 19.02 -2.87
CA ARG A 184 8.68 19.17 -1.41
C ARG A 184 9.35 17.92 -0.82
N PHE A 185 8.93 16.75 -1.26
CA PHE A 185 9.57 15.50 -0.86
C PHE A 185 11.04 15.47 -1.30
N ALA A 186 11.31 15.78 -2.56
CA ALA A 186 12.67 15.84 -3.11
C ALA A 186 13.57 16.82 -2.36
N GLU A 187 13.05 18.00 -1.97
CA GLU A 187 13.79 19.01 -1.21
C GLU A 187 14.18 18.54 0.19
N ALA A 188 13.35 17.71 0.84
CA ALA A 188 13.60 17.19 2.20
C ALA A 188 14.59 16.00 2.20
N LEU A 189 14.65 15.22 1.14
CA LEU A 189 15.40 13.96 1.08
C LEU A 189 16.90 14.09 1.34
N PRO A 190 17.64 15.10 0.81
CA PRO A 190 19.08 15.21 1.07
C PRO A 190 19.43 15.37 2.56
N ALA A 191 18.62 16.11 3.32
CA ALA A 191 18.82 16.25 4.76
C ALA A 191 18.51 14.93 5.48
N ALA A 192 17.42 14.27 5.10
CA ALA A 192 17.02 12.99 5.69
C ALA A 192 18.04 11.88 5.39
N ALA A 193 18.58 11.83 4.18
CA ALA A 193 19.61 10.85 3.81
C ALA A 193 20.90 11.06 4.62
N ARG A 194 21.36 12.31 4.81
CA ARG A 194 22.50 12.60 5.69
C ARG A 194 22.24 12.19 7.14
N ALA A 195 21.04 12.48 7.64
CA ALA A 195 20.65 12.04 8.99
C ALA A 195 20.69 10.52 9.12
N ALA A 196 20.19 9.78 8.12
CA ALA A 196 20.29 8.32 8.08
C ALA A 196 21.74 7.84 8.14
N ALA A 197 22.64 8.47 7.39
CA ALA A 197 24.08 8.17 7.39
C ALA A 197 24.78 8.55 8.70
N GLY A 198 24.14 9.27 9.63
CA GLY A 198 24.77 9.78 10.84
C GLY A 198 25.72 10.95 10.62
N VAL A 199 25.59 11.64 9.49
CA VAL A 199 26.37 12.84 9.14
C VAL A 199 25.54 14.07 9.48
N HIS A 200 26.09 14.95 10.29
CA HIS A 200 25.47 16.22 10.76
C HIS A 200 25.87 17.41 9.89
#